data_5754f13eb0a9ad1592f3f159e74e136d
#
_entry.id   5754f13eb0a9ad1592f3f159e74e136d
#
_cell.length_a   1.000
_cell.length_b   1.000
_cell.length_c   1.000
_cell.angle_alpha   90.00
_cell.angle_beta   90.00
_cell.angle_gamma   90.00
#
_symmetry.space_group_name_H-M   'P 1'
#
loop_
_entity.id
_entity.type
_entity.pdbx_description
1 polymer ?
#
loop_
_entity_poly.entity_id
_entity_poly.type
_entity_poly.pdbx_seq_one_letter_code
_entity_poly.pdbx_strand_id
1 'polypeptide(L)'
;MPLYEVIDQTGLEIQYLLDSLAIKGEVISRSGQGDRYTAATYGFELTQVGFLQTRMDLGWVVEFNHDDRLESSPFVLGTRFSFNDIYDSQILSGFIINDRSKELGFLLEASRRIGECCLLSLEGVYFDDTDEDNGKQKLFQAFMEDDFLRAEFIYYL
;
A
#
# COMPACT_ATOMS: atom_id res chain seq x y z
N MET A 1 -21.29 9.75 24.55
CA MET A 1 -21.93 10.76 23.68
C MET A 1 -20.94 11.02 22.54
N PRO A 2 -21.31 10.88 21.26
CA PRO A 2 -20.38 11.19 20.17
C PRO A 2 -20.07 12.69 20.19
N LEU A 3 -18.79 13.02 20.14
CA LEU A 3 -18.29 14.39 20.04
C LEU A 3 -18.02 14.68 18.56
N TYR A 4 -18.64 15.70 18.02
CA TYR A 4 -18.39 16.17 16.64
C TYR A 4 -17.54 17.43 16.71
N GLU A 5 -16.33 17.35 16.24
CA GLU A 5 -15.45 18.52 16.14
C GLU A 5 -15.59 19.19 14.78
N VAL A 6 -15.56 20.51 14.78
CA VAL A 6 -15.52 21.27 13.54
C VAL A 6 -14.10 21.25 13.00
N ILE A 7 -13.93 20.78 11.79
CA ILE A 7 -12.65 20.78 11.08
C ILE A 7 -12.66 21.82 9.97
N ASP A 8 -11.48 22.40 9.71
CA ASP A 8 -11.20 23.21 8.54
C ASP A 8 -10.12 22.51 7.74
N GLN A 9 -10.41 22.15 6.48
CA GLN A 9 -9.53 21.41 5.62
C GLN A 9 -9.53 22.00 4.21
N THR A 10 -8.34 22.16 3.66
CA THR A 10 -8.09 22.49 2.25
C THR A 10 -7.21 21.41 1.66
N GLY A 11 -7.53 20.93 0.48
CA GLY A 11 -6.76 19.93 -0.23
C GLY A 11 -6.57 20.29 -1.71
N LEU A 12 -5.47 19.80 -2.27
CA LEU A 12 -5.16 19.84 -3.69
C LEU A 12 -4.76 18.44 -4.12
N GLU A 13 -5.40 17.93 -5.16
CA GLU A 13 -5.05 16.67 -5.82
C GLU A 13 -4.69 16.95 -7.27
N ILE A 14 -3.62 16.32 -7.75
CA ILE A 14 -3.15 16.40 -9.12
C ILE A 14 -2.86 14.99 -9.61
N GLN A 15 -3.38 14.65 -10.78
CA GLN A 15 -3.05 13.42 -11.50
C GLN A 15 -2.68 13.76 -12.94
N TYR A 16 -1.57 13.22 -13.39
CA TYR A 16 -1.12 13.34 -14.78
C TYR A 16 -0.89 11.96 -15.37
N LEU A 17 -1.50 11.69 -16.51
CA LEU A 17 -1.43 10.42 -17.22
C LEU A 17 -0.59 10.58 -18.49
N LEU A 18 0.39 9.70 -18.65
CA LEU A 18 1.25 9.62 -19.83
C LEU A 18 1.39 8.15 -20.24
N ASP A 19 0.62 7.75 -21.23
CA ASP A 19 0.51 6.35 -21.70
C ASP A 19 0.27 5.37 -20.53
N SER A 20 1.27 4.58 -20.19
CA SER A 20 1.24 3.58 -19.10
C SER A 20 1.73 4.10 -17.76
N LEU A 21 2.09 5.39 -17.67
CA LEU A 21 2.58 6.05 -16.46
C LEU A 21 1.51 7.01 -15.93
N ALA A 22 1.16 6.88 -14.67
CA ALA A 22 0.36 7.84 -13.92
C ALA A 22 1.23 8.48 -12.82
N ILE A 23 1.32 9.79 -12.79
CA ILE A 23 1.95 10.56 -11.72
C ILE A 23 0.85 11.17 -10.89
N LYS A 24 0.92 11.01 -9.56
CA LYS A 24 -0.11 11.46 -8.62
C LYS A 24 0.52 12.28 -7.50
N GLY A 25 -0.22 13.28 -7.04
CA GLY A 25 0.16 14.07 -5.88
C GLY A 25 -1.08 14.59 -5.19
N GLU A 26 -1.11 14.48 -3.87
CA GLU A 26 -2.14 15.04 -3.01
C GLU A 26 -1.47 15.78 -1.86
N VAL A 27 -2.01 16.93 -1.50
CA VAL A 27 -1.63 17.66 -0.30
C VAL A 27 -2.86 18.18 0.40
N ILE A 28 -2.91 18.03 1.71
CA ILE A 28 -3.96 18.56 2.56
C ILE A 28 -3.37 19.45 3.65
N SER A 29 -4.08 20.49 4.01
CA SER A 29 -3.86 21.27 5.23
C SER A 29 -5.12 21.24 6.06
N ARG A 30 -5.02 20.81 7.33
CA ARG A 30 -6.16 20.56 8.20
C ARG A 30 -5.93 21.12 9.61
N SER A 31 -7.00 21.63 10.22
CA SER A 31 -7.07 22.03 11.63
C SER A 31 -8.43 21.66 12.24
N GLY A 32 -8.56 21.78 13.56
CA GLY A 32 -9.80 21.52 14.31
C GLY A 32 -9.69 20.37 15.32
N GLN A 33 -8.59 19.62 15.31
CA GLN A 33 -8.26 18.54 16.27
C GLN A 33 -6.84 18.71 16.82
N GLY A 34 -6.48 19.93 17.17
CA GLY A 34 -5.14 20.35 17.57
C GLY A 34 -4.57 21.39 16.62
N ASP A 35 -3.24 21.52 16.61
CA ASP A 35 -2.55 22.44 15.72
C ASP A 35 -2.79 22.10 14.24
N ARG A 36 -2.71 23.13 13.38
CA ARG A 36 -2.81 22.92 11.93
C ARG A 36 -1.61 22.11 11.45
N TYR A 37 -1.87 21.12 10.64
CA TYR A 37 -0.86 20.26 10.03
C TYR A 37 -1.04 20.16 8.53
N THR A 38 0.01 19.75 7.85
CA THR A 38 0.03 19.43 6.43
C THR A 38 0.37 17.94 6.27
N ALA A 39 -0.36 17.26 5.40
CA ALA A 39 0.00 15.93 4.96
C ALA A 39 0.02 15.89 3.43
N ALA A 40 0.93 15.13 2.86
CA ALA A 40 1.12 15.02 1.42
C ALA A 40 1.46 13.58 1.03
N THR A 41 0.89 13.13 -0.08
CA THR A 41 1.26 11.89 -0.76
C THR A 41 1.63 12.21 -2.20
N TYR A 42 2.73 11.68 -2.68
CA TYR A 42 3.11 11.78 -4.08
C TYR A 42 3.78 10.50 -4.55
N GLY A 43 3.54 10.16 -5.80
CA GLY A 43 4.05 8.93 -6.35
C GLY A 43 3.72 8.73 -7.81
N PHE A 44 3.99 7.52 -8.28
CA PHE A 44 3.66 7.12 -9.63
C PHE A 44 3.23 5.66 -9.69
N GLU A 45 2.43 5.38 -10.72
CA GLU A 45 2.07 4.03 -11.14
C GLU A 45 2.54 3.81 -12.57
N LEU A 46 3.18 2.69 -12.84
CA LEU A 46 3.64 2.30 -14.17
C LEU A 46 3.14 0.90 -14.49
N THR A 47 2.47 0.72 -15.63
CA THR A 47 2.04 -0.59 -16.11
C THR A 47 2.84 -0.99 -17.35
N GLN A 48 3.57 -2.09 -17.26
CA GLN A 48 4.30 -2.71 -18.36
C GLN A 48 3.45 -3.86 -18.93
N VAL A 49 2.79 -3.59 -20.05
CA VAL A 49 1.99 -4.59 -20.75
C VAL A 49 2.91 -5.54 -21.52
N GLY A 50 2.63 -6.84 -21.45
CA GLY A 50 3.45 -7.85 -22.13
C GLY A 50 4.86 -7.97 -21.55
N PHE A 51 4.98 -7.92 -20.24
CA PHE A 51 6.26 -7.97 -19.54
C PHE A 51 7.13 -9.16 -19.99
N LEU A 52 8.40 -8.90 -20.32
CA LEU A 52 9.35 -9.88 -20.86
C LEU A 52 8.84 -10.59 -22.14
N GLN A 53 8.05 -9.91 -22.98
CA GLN A 53 7.45 -10.47 -24.21
C GLN A 53 6.50 -11.65 -23.94
N THR A 54 5.91 -11.70 -22.76
CA THR A 54 4.92 -12.68 -22.35
C THR A 54 3.50 -12.11 -22.42
N ARG A 55 2.51 -12.86 -21.95
CA ARG A 55 1.14 -12.34 -21.78
C ARG A 55 0.97 -11.58 -20.46
N MET A 56 1.96 -11.64 -19.57
CA MET A 56 1.87 -11.02 -18.25
C MET A 56 1.99 -9.51 -18.34
N ASP A 57 1.26 -8.84 -17.47
CA ASP A 57 1.44 -7.42 -17.20
C ASP A 57 2.05 -7.24 -15.82
N LEU A 58 2.94 -6.25 -15.71
CA LEU A 58 3.58 -5.87 -14.47
C LEU A 58 3.25 -4.42 -14.14
N GLY A 59 2.53 -4.21 -13.05
CA GLY A 59 2.26 -2.91 -12.47
C GLY A 59 3.26 -2.59 -11.36
N TRP A 60 3.70 -1.34 -11.31
CA TRP A 60 4.51 -0.76 -10.25
C TRP A 60 3.76 0.38 -9.61
N VAL A 61 3.83 0.47 -8.28
CA VAL A 61 3.33 1.59 -7.49
C VAL A 61 4.45 2.06 -6.58
N VAL A 62 4.75 3.34 -6.63
CA VAL A 62 5.74 3.96 -5.75
C VAL A 62 5.10 5.18 -5.14
N GLU A 63 5.11 5.27 -3.80
CA GLU A 63 4.52 6.39 -3.07
C GLU A 63 5.43 6.86 -1.95
N PHE A 64 5.47 8.16 -1.77
CA PHE A 64 6.07 8.84 -0.65
C PHE A 64 4.98 9.55 0.13
N ASN A 65 4.97 9.34 1.43
CA ASN A 65 3.99 9.92 2.33
C ASN A 65 4.69 10.83 3.33
N HIS A 66 4.12 11.99 3.56
CA HIS A 66 4.56 12.96 4.55
C HIS A 66 3.38 13.42 5.38
N ASP A 67 3.57 13.52 6.69
CA ASP A 67 2.57 14.05 7.62
C ASP A 67 3.32 14.80 8.74
N ASP A 68 3.04 16.10 8.89
CA ASP A 68 3.68 16.96 9.91
C ASP A 68 3.51 16.43 11.35
N ARG A 69 2.50 15.59 11.59
CA ARG A 69 2.24 14.98 12.91
C ARG A 69 3.12 13.77 13.17
N LEU A 70 3.71 13.20 12.14
CA LEU A 70 4.58 12.03 12.20
C LEU A 70 6.03 12.48 12.08
N GLU A 71 6.90 11.87 12.85
CA GLU A 71 8.33 12.12 12.73
C GLU A 71 8.97 11.46 11.51
N SER A 72 8.25 10.58 10.83
CA SER A 72 8.74 9.75 9.72
C SER A 72 7.92 9.95 8.45
N SER A 73 8.56 9.70 7.32
CA SER A 73 7.95 9.77 6.00
C SER A 73 8.04 8.39 5.33
N PRO A 74 7.00 7.55 5.46
CA PRO A 74 7.03 6.20 4.92
C PRO A 74 7.06 6.21 3.39
N PHE A 75 7.87 5.30 2.85
CA PHE A 75 7.96 4.97 1.44
C PHE A 75 7.24 3.66 1.16
N VAL A 76 6.42 3.62 0.12
CA VAL A 76 5.68 2.44 -0.33
C VAL A 76 6.17 2.03 -1.71
N LEU A 77 6.50 0.76 -1.86
CA LEU A 77 6.81 0.12 -3.14
C LEU A 77 5.87 -1.08 -3.32
N GLY A 78 5.00 -1.00 -4.33
CA GLY A 78 4.08 -2.08 -4.68
C GLY A 78 4.34 -2.63 -6.07
N THR A 79 4.08 -3.93 -6.27
CA THR A 79 4.09 -4.58 -7.57
C THR A 79 2.86 -5.46 -7.74
N ARG A 80 2.30 -5.46 -8.94
CA ARG A 80 1.19 -6.32 -9.33
C ARG A 80 1.54 -7.08 -10.59
N PHE A 81 1.56 -8.41 -10.50
CA PHE A 81 1.67 -9.31 -11.63
C PHE A 81 0.28 -9.83 -12.02
N SER A 82 -0.16 -9.52 -13.23
CA SER A 82 -1.34 -10.10 -13.84
C SER A 82 -0.90 -11.08 -14.91
N PHE A 83 -1.19 -12.37 -14.75
CA PHE A 83 -0.70 -13.40 -15.68
C PHE A 83 -1.50 -13.44 -16.98
N ASN A 84 -2.68 -12.81 -17.00
CA ASN A 84 -3.61 -12.77 -18.15
C ASN A 84 -3.90 -14.17 -18.69
N ASP A 85 -3.98 -15.15 -17.79
CA ASP A 85 -4.34 -16.53 -18.09
C ASP A 85 -5.85 -16.76 -17.90
N ILE A 86 -6.33 -17.90 -18.37
CA ILE A 86 -7.75 -18.29 -18.25
C ILE A 86 -8.22 -18.48 -16.80
N TYR A 87 -7.29 -18.55 -15.88
CA TYR A 87 -7.54 -18.76 -14.44
C TYR A 87 -7.50 -17.46 -13.64
N ASP A 88 -7.33 -16.31 -14.31
CA ASP A 88 -7.25 -15.00 -13.67
C ASP A 88 -6.22 -14.96 -12.54
N SER A 89 -5.03 -15.53 -12.83
CA SER A 89 -3.95 -15.58 -11.84
C SER A 89 -3.32 -14.21 -11.64
N GLN A 90 -3.16 -13.80 -10.39
CA GLN A 90 -2.53 -12.53 -10.04
C GLN A 90 -1.74 -12.64 -8.74
N ILE A 91 -0.70 -11.82 -8.62
CA ILE A 91 0.09 -11.62 -7.42
C ILE A 91 0.23 -10.12 -7.19
N LEU A 92 -0.05 -9.69 -5.98
CA LEU A 92 0.22 -8.34 -5.48
C LEU A 92 1.24 -8.46 -4.36
N SER A 93 2.28 -7.65 -4.39
CA SER A 93 3.22 -7.54 -3.27
C SER A 93 3.54 -6.08 -2.99
N GLY A 94 3.78 -5.75 -1.73
CA GLY A 94 4.09 -4.41 -1.29
C GLY A 94 5.08 -4.38 -0.14
N PHE A 95 5.89 -3.33 -0.13
CA PHE A 95 6.79 -2.99 0.97
C PHE A 95 6.45 -1.59 1.45
N ILE A 96 6.40 -1.43 2.76
CA ILE A 96 6.31 -0.13 3.42
C ILE A 96 7.58 0.01 4.26
N ILE A 97 8.35 1.04 3.99
CA ILE A 97 9.63 1.30 4.66
C ILE A 97 9.53 2.62 5.37
N ASN A 98 9.78 2.61 6.67
CA ASN A 98 9.89 3.82 7.47
C ASN A 98 11.34 4.31 7.43
N ASP A 99 11.57 5.56 6.99
CA ASP A 99 12.91 6.12 6.80
C ASP A 99 13.69 6.33 8.11
N ARG A 100 12.99 6.59 9.22
CA ARG A 100 13.61 6.88 10.52
C ARG A 100 13.74 5.71 11.45
N SER A 101 12.68 4.92 11.59
CA SER A 101 12.66 3.75 12.48
C SER A 101 13.22 2.50 11.81
N LYS A 102 13.42 2.54 10.48
CA LYS A 102 13.83 1.41 9.64
C LYS A 102 12.90 0.20 9.74
N GLU A 103 11.69 0.43 10.23
CA GLU A 103 10.64 -0.58 10.20
C GLU A 103 10.32 -0.95 8.75
N LEU A 104 10.13 -2.24 8.52
CA LEU A 104 9.72 -2.80 7.25
C LEU A 104 8.39 -3.52 7.42
N GLY A 105 7.40 -3.12 6.62
CA GLY A 105 6.18 -3.91 6.42
C GLY A 105 6.20 -4.57 5.05
N PHE A 106 5.81 -5.83 4.97
CA PHE A 106 5.65 -6.57 3.72
C PHE A 106 4.24 -7.14 3.63
N LEU A 107 3.61 -6.95 2.47
CA LEU A 107 2.31 -7.50 2.11
C LEU A 107 2.45 -8.39 0.89
N LEU A 108 1.79 -9.55 0.90
CA LEU A 108 1.66 -10.45 -0.24
C LEU A 108 0.21 -10.90 -0.37
N GLU A 109 -0.35 -10.75 -1.56
CA GLU A 109 -1.62 -11.34 -1.94
C GLU A 109 -1.44 -12.10 -3.24
N ALA A 110 -2.04 -13.28 -3.35
CA ALA A 110 -2.08 -14.05 -4.58
C ALA A 110 -3.44 -14.71 -4.74
N SER A 111 -3.93 -14.78 -5.95
CA SER A 111 -5.19 -15.46 -6.24
C SER A 111 -5.14 -16.18 -7.57
N ARG A 112 -5.91 -17.29 -7.65
CA ARG A 112 -6.07 -18.07 -8.87
C ARG A 112 -7.37 -18.88 -8.85
N ARG A 113 -8.10 -18.88 -9.95
CA ARG A 113 -9.21 -19.79 -10.15
C ARG A 113 -8.71 -21.21 -10.41
N ILE A 114 -9.42 -22.19 -9.86
CA ILE A 114 -9.19 -23.61 -10.10
C ILE A 114 -10.46 -24.18 -10.73
N GLY A 115 -10.41 -24.39 -12.04
CA GLY A 115 -11.60 -24.74 -12.81
C GLY A 115 -12.65 -23.63 -12.82
N GLU A 116 -13.92 -24.01 -12.94
CA GLU A 116 -15.05 -23.06 -13.03
C GLU A 116 -15.65 -22.73 -11.66
N CYS A 117 -15.44 -23.60 -10.66
CA CYS A 117 -16.13 -23.59 -9.37
C CYS A 117 -15.31 -23.00 -8.23
N CYS A 118 -14.02 -22.81 -8.40
CA CYS A 118 -13.18 -22.67 -7.22
C CYS A 118 -12.20 -21.50 -7.37
N LEU A 119 -11.91 -20.83 -6.24
CA LEU A 119 -10.88 -19.80 -6.11
C LEU A 119 -9.95 -20.18 -4.96
N LEU A 120 -8.67 -20.18 -5.23
CA LEU A 120 -7.62 -20.23 -4.22
C LEU A 120 -7.05 -18.84 -4.04
N SER A 121 -6.95 -18.37 -2.80
CA SER A 121 -6.26 -17.13 -2.42
C SER A 121 -5.26 -17.39 -1.31
N LEU A 122 -4.20 -16.59 -1.34
CA LEU A 122 -3.15 -16.55 -0.34
C LEU A 122 -2.96 -15.08 0.05
N GLU A 123 -2.87 -14.81 1.34
CA GLU A 123 -2.59 -13.49 1.89
C GLU A 123 -1.54 -13.64 2.99
N GLY A 124 -0.55 -12.77 2.97
CA GLY A 124 0.50 -12.74 3.99
C GLY A 124 0.86 -11.31 4.34
N VAL A 125 1.07 -11.06 5.63
CA VAL A 125 1.56 -9.81 6.18
C VAL A 125 2.70 -10.12 7.12
N TYR A 126 3.78 -9.37 7.00
CA TYR A 126 4.96 -9.48 7.83
C TYR A 126 5.48 -8.10 8.20
N PHE A 127 5.82 -7.91 9.47
CA PHE A 127 6.42 -6.69 9.99
C PHE A 127 7.78 -7.00 10.63
N ASP A 128 8.80 -6.25 10.24
CA ASP A 128 10.14 -6.35 10.82
C ASP A 128 10.52 -5.04 11.50
N ASP A 129 10.98 -5.14 12.74
CA ASP A 129 11.52 -4.03 13.52
C ASP A 129 12.99 -4.30 13.82
N THR A 130 13.86 -3.69 13.03
CA THR A 130 15.31 -3.89 13.15
C THR A 130 15.97 -3.05 14.25
N ASP A 131 15.26 -2.09 14.85
CA ASP A 131 15.83 -1.20 15.87
C ASP A 131 15.24 -1.48 17.26
N GLU A 132 16.02 -2.12 18.13
CA GLU A 132 15.75 -2.22 19.57
C GLU A 132 15.81 -0.81 20.20
N ASP A 133 14.63 -0.31 20.60
CA ASP A 133 14.39 0.70 21.64
C ASP A 133 15.23 1.99 21.61
N ASN A 134 14.98 2.88 20.66
CA ASN A 134 15.57 4.23 20.65
C ASN A 134 14.57 5.37 20.98
N GLY A 135 13.42 5.08 21.58
CA GLY A 135 12.41 6.09 21.95
C GLY A 135 11.80 6.83 20.75
N LYS A 136 11.97 6.31 19.54
CA LYS A 136 11.35 6.85 18.32
C LYS A 136 9.90 6.38 18.22
N GLN A 137 9.05 7.22 17.67
CA GLN A 137 7.68 6.84 17.38
C GLN A 137 7.68 5.79 16.26
N LYS A 138 7.20 4.59 16.58
CA LYS A 138 7.13 3.46 15.66
C LYS A 138 5.80 3.47 14.94
N LEU A 139 5.83 3.41 13.61
CA LEU A 139 4.64 3.42 12.76
C LEU A 139 3.83 2.12 12.92
N PHE A 140 4.52 0.98 13.02
CA PHE A 140 3.90 -0.34 13.06
C PHE A 140 3.79 -0.95 14.45
N GLN A 141 4.14 -0.22 15.52
CA GLN A 141 4.14 -0.77 16.90
C GLN A 141 2.85 -1.47 17.29
N ALA A 142 1.71 -1.00 16.80
CA ALA A 142 0.41 -1.60 17.06
C ALA A 142 0.15 -2.90 16.26
N PHE A 143 0.96 -3.20 15.23
CA PHE A 143 0.77 -4.31 14.30
C PHE A 143 1.92 -5.33 14.31
N MET A 144 2.96 -5.12 15.11
CA MET A 144 4.17 -5.95 15.14
C MET A 144 3.94 -7.40 15.57
N GLU A 145 2.83 -7.67 16.26
CA GLU A 145 2.44 -9.02 16.66
C GLU A 145 1.40 -9.65 15.70
N ASP A 146 1.06 -8.95 14.61
CA ASP A 146 -0.02 -9.34 13.69
C ASP A 146 0.50 -9.98 12.39
N ASP A 147 1.71 -10.55 12.41
CA ASP A 147 2.19 -11.35 11.29
C ASP A 147 1.27 -12.53 11.03
N PHE A 148 0.85 -12.68 9.81
CA PHE A 148 0.02 -13.83 9.46
C PHE A 148 0.25 -14.31 8.02
N LEU A 149 -0.09 -15.57 7.82
CA LEU A 149 -0.25 -16.18 6.51
C LEU A 149 -1.61 -16.88 6.46
N ARG A 150 -2.47 -16.46 5.54
CA ARG A 150 -3.79 -17.02 5.33
C ARG A 150 -3.88 -17.64 3.95
N ALA A 151 -4.39 -18.89 3.89
CA ALA A 151 -4.80 -19.52 2.65
C ALA A 151 -6.31 -19.77 2.69
N GLU A 152 -7.01 -19.39 1.65
CA GLU A 152 -8.45 -19.54 1.54
C GLU A 152 -8.81 -20.29 0.27
N PHE A 153 -9.71 -21.24 0.38
CA PHE A 153 -10.28 -21.96 -0.75
C PHE A 153 -11.79 -21.74 -0.76
N ILE A 154 -12.28 -21.09 -1.82
CA ILE A 154 -13.69 -20.77 -1.98
C ILE A 154 -14.27 -21.66 -3.06
N TYR A 155 -15.38 -22.33 -2.74
CA TYR A 155 -16.15 -23.15 -3.67
C TYR A 155 -17.49 -22.48 -3.98
N TYR A 156 -17.75 -22.23 -5.25
CA TYR A 156 -19.01 -21.68 -5.74
C TYR A 156 -19.94 -22.81 -6.21
N LEU A 157 -21.15 -22.84 -5.70
CA LEU A 157 -22.21 -23.81 -6.04
C LEU A 157 -22.99 -23.37 -7.27
#